data_808e9fe92edec092cb32844bfc9ad9ea
#
_entry.id   808e9fe92edec092cb32844bfc9ad9ea
#
_cell.length_a   1.000
_cell.length_b   1.000
_cell.length_c   1.000
_cell.angle_alpha   90.00
_cell.angle_beta   90.00
_cell.angle_gamma   90.00
#
_symmetry.space_group_name_H-M   'P 1'
#
loop_
_entity.id
_entity.type
_entity.pdbx_description
1 polymer ?
#
loop_
_entity_poly.entity_id
_entity_poly.type
_entity_poly.pdbx_seq_one_letter_code
_entity_poly.pdbx_strand_id
1 'polypeptide(L)'
;PEICDEPFKGDGIISALYRGETWVTATTRIIRGSTIIRSRAHILTEKADVRATRRLLQRSFYRAAIQARDQLPPWGALAGVRPTKLATAALLEGESEQEVDKMLRKEFYVTTPRRKMCIEAANQTLAAMKNLAPRDLSVYIGIPFCPTRCAYCSFVSQSIEKFGDLLAPYLDVLIREIEYTGKKLAESGWHIRTLYMGGGTPTTLSSPQMARLLQAIQDNFDLSRCLE
;
A
#
# COMPACT_ATOMS: atom_id res chain seq x y z
N PRO A 1 -10.80 -8.92 -16.85
CA PRO A 1 -10.23 -9.78 -17.87
C PRO A 1 -11.24 -10.89 -18.17
N GLU A 2 -11.80 -10.87 -19.37
CA GLU A 2 -12.65 -11.96 -19.86
C GLU A 2 -11.76 -13.16 -20.12
N ILE A 3 -12.15 -14.32 -19.63
CA ILE A 3 -11.56 -15.59 -20.03
C ILE A 3 -12.13 -15.90 -21.40
N CYS A 4 -11.31 -15.75 -22.42
CA CYS A 4 -11.71 -16.01 -23.80
C CYS A 4 -11.20 -17.39 -24.21
N ASP A 5 -12.10 -18.30 -24.56
CA ASP A 5 -11.78 -19.65 -25.06
C ASP A 5 -11.48 -19.66 -26.57
N GLU A 6 -11.69 -18.53 -27.25
CA GLU A 6 -11.42 -18.43 -28.70
C GLU A 6 -9.98 -17.94 -28.98
N PRO A 7 -9.38 -18.37 -30.12
CA PRO A 7 -8.07 -17.88 -30.52
C PRO A 7 -8.12 -16.38 -30.78
N PHE A 8 -7.36 -15.62 -30.00
CA PHE A 8 -7.28 -14.16 -30.08
C PHE A 8 -6.71 -13.72 -31.44
N LYS A 9 -7.46 -12.89 -32.16
CA LYS A 9 -7.02 -12.28 -33.43
C LYS A 9 -6.75 -10.79 -33.20
N GLY A 10 -5.50 -10.35 -33.43
CA GLY A 10 -5.07 -8.94 -33.32
C GLY A 10 -4.04 -8.71 -32.23
N ASP A 11 -3.83 -7.43 -31.88
CA ASP A 11 -2.91 -7.02 -30.82
C ASP A 11 -3.49 -7.32 -29.46
N GLY A 12 -2.67 -7.87 -28.57
CA GLY A 12 -3.16 -8.17 -27.23
C GLY A 12 -2.17 -8.91 -26.35
N ILE A 13 -2.64 -9.25 -25.15
CA ILE A 13 -1.86 -9.94 -24.14
C ILE A 13 -2.64 -11.18 -23.70
N ILE A 14 -1.98 -12.33 -23.79
CA ILE A 14 -2.54 -13.60 -23.34
C ILE A 14 -1.65 -14.13 -22.22
N SER A 15 -2.21 -14.35 -21.04
CA SER A 15 -1.55 -15.03 -19.93
C SER A 15 -2.31 -16.30 -19.62
N ALA A 16 -1.60 -17.43 -19.53
CA ALA A 16 -2.17 -18.74 -19.24
C ALA A 16 -1.41 -19.41 -18.09
N LEU A 17 -2.15 -20.22 -17.34
CA LEU A 17 -1.63 -21.01 -16.24
C LEU A 17 -1.85 -22.49 -16.54
N TYR A 18 -0.79 -23.26 -16.43
CA TYR A 18 -0.81 -24.71 -16.60
C TYR A 18 -0.38 -25.37 -15.30
N ARG A 19 -1.20 -26.26 -14.79
CA ARG A 19 -0.90 -27.04 -13.58
C ARG A 19 -0.58 -28.48 -13.98
N GLY A 20 0.68 -28.87 -13.79
CA GLY A 20 1.14 -30.24 -13.93
C GLY A 20 1.36 -30.90 -12.57
N GLU A 21 1.80 -32.14 -12.58
CA GLU A 21 2.08 -32.91 -11.36
C GLU A 21 3.23 -32.27 -10.55
N THR A 22 4.34 -31.92 -11.20
CA THR A 22 5.54 -31.37 -10.56
C THR A 22 5.59 -29.86 -10.56
N TRP A 23 5.08 -29.21 -11.62
CA TRP A 23 5.23 -27.78 -11.85
C TRP A 23 3.91 -27.09 -12.18
N VAL A 24 3.70 -25.93 -11.59
CA VAL A 24 2.75 -24.94 -12.10
C VAL A 24 3.51 -23.94 -12.95
N THR A 25 3.08 -23.75 -14.18
CA THR A 25 3.73 -22.87 -15.17
C THR A 25 2.79 -21.76 -15.61
N ALA A 26 3.24 -20.52 -15.49
CA ALA A 26 2.59 -19.37 -16.09
C ALA A 26 3.32 -18.98 -17.37
N THR A 27 2.57 -18.72 -18.44
CA THR A 27 3.10 -18.20 -19.70
C THR A 27 2.40 -16.90 -20.04
N THR A 28 3.13 -15.97 -20.66
CA THR A 28 2.55 -14.74 -21.19
C THR A 28 3.05 -14.52 -22.61
N ARG A 29 2.13 -14.15 -23.50
CA ARG A 29 2.41 -13.72 -24.88
C ARG A 29 1.87 -12.31 -25.06
N ILE A 30 2.71 -11.40 -25.56
CA ILE A 30 2.33 -10.06 -25.99
C ILE A 30 2.42 -10.07 -27.51
N ILE A 31 1.31 -9.79 -28.18
CA ILE A 31 1.19 -9.75 -29.63
C ILE A 31 1.01 -8.29 -30.05
N ARG A 32 1.85 -7.80 -30.94
CA ARG A 32 1.79 -6.45 -31.47
C ARG A 32 2.17 -6.49 -32.96
N GLY A 33 1.18 -6.46 -33.84
CA GLY A 33 1.37 -6.69 -35.26
C GLY A 33 1.99 -8.07 -35.49
N SER A 34 3.15 -8.09 -36.16
CA SER A 34 3.92 -9.32 -36.42
C SER A 34 4.85 -9.72 -35.28
N THR A 35 5.01 -8.87 -34.24
CA THR A 35 5.92 -9.12 -33.13
C THR A 35 5.21 -9.92 -32.02
N ILE A 36 5.86 -11.00 -31.57
CA ILE A 36 5.36 -11.82 -30.45
C ILE A 36 6.47 -11.93 -29.41
N ILE A 37 6.24 -11.30 -28.25
CA ILE A 37 7.09 -11.42 -27.07
C ILE A 37 6.53 -12.53 -26.18
N ARG A 38 7.41 -13.43 -25.71
CA ARG A 38 7.02 -14.57 -24.87
C ARG A 38 7.79 -14.58 -23.57
N SER A 39 7.12 -15.01 -22.51
CA SER A 39 7.74 -15.24 -21.23
C SER A 39 7.15 -16.46 -20.56
N ARG A 40 7.93 -17.08 -19.68
CA ARG A 40 7.54 -18.22 -18.85
C ARG A 40 8.07 -18.06 -17.44
N ALA A 41 7.28 -18.47 -16.45
CA ALA A 41 7.69 -18.64 -15.07
C ALA A 41 7.09 -19.94 -14.53
N HIS A 42 7.76 -20.58 -13.57
CA HIS A 42 7.29 -21.83 -12.96
C HIS A 42 7.58 -21.85 -11.47
N ILE A 43 6.81 -22.66 -10.75
CA ILE A 43 6.95 -22.96 -9.33
C ILE A 43 6.57 -24.42 -9.11
N LEU A 44 7.14 -25.08 -8.09
CA LEU A 44 6.75 -26.43 -7.71
C LEU A 44 5.26 -26.47 -7.32
N THR A 45 4.57 -27.51 -7.73
CA THR A 45 3.11 -27.66 -7.51
C THR A 45 2.78 -27.68 -6.02
N GLU A 46 3.60 -28.27 -5.18
CA GLU A 46 3.48 -28.27 -3.72
C GLU A 46 3.52 -26.88 -3.07
N LYS A 47 4.20 -25.91 -3.73
CA LYS A 47 4.34 -24.51 -3.28
C LYS A 47 3.35 -23.56 -3.95
N ALA A 48 2.47 -24.08 -4.81
CA ALA A 48 1.57 -23.29 -5.64
C ALA A 48 0.22 -23.04 -4.97
N ASP A 49 0.22 -22.33 -3.84
CA ASP A 49 -0.99 -21.77 -3.25
C ASP A 49 -1.57 -20.63 -4.15
N VAL A 50 -2.71 -20.10 -3.78
CA VAL A 50 -3.39 -19.02 -4.53
C VAL A 50 -2.51 -17.78 -4.66
N ARG A 51 -1.76 -17.41 -3.62
CA ARG A 51 -0.88 -16.23 -3.62
C ARG A 51 0.34 -16.45 -4.50
N ALA A 52 1.00 -17.60 -4.38
CA ALA A 52 2.15 -17.98 -5.19
C ALA A 52 1.78 -18.10 -6.68
N THR A 53 0.61 -18.67 -6.98
CA THR A 53 0.07 -18.77 -8.35
C THR A 53 -0.19 -17.38 -8.96
N ARG A 54 -0.79 -16.47 -8.20
CA ARG A 54 -0.98 -15.08 -8.63
C ARG A 54 0.34 -14.37 -8.90
N ARG A 55 1.33 -14.52 -8.02
CA ARG A 55 2.69 -13.99 -8.20
C ARG A 55 3.36 -14.58 -9.43
N LEU A 56 3.14 -15.85 -9.71
CA LEU A 56 3.70 -16.52 -10.87
C LEU A 56 3.19 -15.91 -12.18
N LEU A 57 1.87 -15.66 -12.28
CA LEU A 57 1.27 -14.96 -13.42
C LEU A 57 1.82 -13.53 -13.56
N GLN A 58 1.86 -12.76 -12.48
CA GLN A 58 2.43 -11.41 -12.48
C GLN A 58 3.88 -11.39 -12.96
N ARG A 59 4.67 -12.36 -12.52
CA ARG A 59 6.09 -12.50 -12.90
C ARG A 59 6.25 -12.86 -14.37
N SER A 60 5.43 -13.76 -14.89
CA SER A 60 5.41 -14.06 -16.32
C SER A 60 5.02 -12.85 -17.16
N PHE A 61 3.94 -12.15 -16.76
CA PHE A 61 3.50 -10.92 -17.41
C PHE A 61 4.59 -9.84 -17.41
N TYR A 62 5.16 -9.55 -16.23
CA TYR A 62 6.22 -8.55 -16.08
C TYR A 62 7.42 -8.84 -17.01
N ARG A 63 7.90 -10.09 -17.04
CA ARG A 63 9.02 -10.49 -17.90
C ARG A 63 8.76 -10.28 -19.37
N ALA A 64 7.52 -10.45 -19.84
CA ALA A 64 7.15 -10.16 -21.20
C ALA A 64 7.05 -8.64 -21.42
N ALA A 65 6.41 -7.92 -20.51
CA ALA A 65 6.15 -6.49 -20.64
C ALA A 65 7.42 -5.63 -20.66
N ILE A 66 8.45 -5.99 -19.86
CA ILE A 66 9.73 -5.25 -19.83
C ILE A 66 10.53 -5.36 -21.13
N GLN A 67 10.32 -6.42 -21.92
CA GLN A 67 10.97 -6.55 -23.24
C GLN A 67 10.37 -5.59 -24.29
N ALA A 68 9.18 -5.07 -24.02
CA ALA A 68 8.49 -4.10 -24.87
C ALA A 68 8.67 -2.64 -24.41
N ARG A 69 9.56 -2.39 -23.44
CA ARG A 69 9.77 -1.06 -22.82
C ARG A 69 11.24 -0.73 -22.69
N ASP A 70 11.58 0.53 -22.94
CA ASP A 70 12.94 1.04 -22.81
C ASP A 70 13.37 1.29 -21.35
N GLN A 71 12.39 1.47 -20.43
CA GLN A 71 12.66 1.74 -19.03
C GLN A 71 12.00 0.72 -18.12
N LEU A 72 12.77 0.25 -17.14
CA LEU A 72 12.28 -0.66 -16.11
C LEU A 72 11.51 0.12 -15.04
N PRO A 73 10.31 -0.32 -14.64
CA PRO A 73 9.60 0.26 -13.51
C PRO A 73 10.46 0.15 -12.23
N PRO A 74 10.61 1.24 -11.45
CA PRO A 74 11.47 1.23 -10.25
C PRO A 74 11.09 0.16 -9.22
N TRP A 75 9.80 -0.16 -9.11
CA TRP A 75 9.26 -1.20 -8.22
C TRP A 75 9.13 -2.58 -8.89
N GLY A 76 9.59 -2.71 -10.13
CA GLY A 76 9.56 -3.98 -10.85
C GLY A 76 8.15 -4.55 -11.02
N ALA A 77 8.01 -5.84 -10.71
CA ALA A 77 6.75 -6.56 -10.72
C ALA A 77 5.95 -6.41 -9.41
N LEU A 78 6.46 -5.64 -8.45
CA LEU A 78 5.78 -5.43 -7.18
C LEU A 78 4.54 -4.56 -7.41
N ALA A 79 3.38 -5.20 -7.38
CA ALA A 79 2.09 -4.55 -7.51
C ALA A 79 1.42 -4.42 -6.15
N GLY A 80 0.81 -3.27 -5.91
CA GLY A 80 0.08 -2.99 -4.69
C GLY A 80 0.60 -1.77 -3.93
N VAL A 81 -0.05 -1.48 -2.83
CA VAL A 81 0.30 -0.39 -1.93
C VAL A 81 1.17 -0.89 -0.78
N ARG A 82 2.06 -0.03 -0.30
CA ARG A 82 2.93 -0.25 0.86
C ARG A 82 3.93 -1.40 0.65
N PRO A 83 4.87 -1.26 -0.29
CA PRO A 83 5.90 -2.28 -0.54
C PRO A 83 6.74 -2.63 0.69
N THR A 84 6.91 -1.68 1.62
CA THR A 84 7.62 -1.87 2.90
C THR A 84 7.00 -2.96 3.79
N LYS A 85 5.68 -3.19 3.71
CA LYS A 85 5.04 -4.28 4.47
C LYS A 85 5.63 -5.65 4.15
N LEU A 86 6.05 -5.88 2.90
CA LEU A 86 6.65 -7.15 2.50
C LEU A 86 8.02 -7.33 3.16
N ALA A 87 8.85 -6.28 3.15
CA ALA A 87 10.16 -6.30 3.81
C ALA A 87 10.02 -6.41 5.34
N THR A 88 9.10 -5.64 5.94
CA THR A 88 8.84 -5.69 7.38
C THR A 88 8.37 -7.08 7.82
N ALA A 89 7.47 -7.73 7.06
CA ALA A 89 7.00 -9.07 7.40
C ALA A 89 8.14 -10.10 7.35
N ALA A 90 8.97 -10.08 6.30
CA ALA A 90 10.09 -10.99 6.17
C ALA A 90 11.13 -10.82 7.30
N LEU A 91 11.45 -9.56 7.66
CA LEU A 91 12.34 -9.28 8.79
C LEU A 91 11.75 -9.73 10.14
N LEU A 92 10.43 -9.60 10.34
CA LEU A 92 9.74 -10.10 11.54
C LEU A 92 9.75 -11.63 11.62
N GLU A 93 9.71 -12.31 10.47
CA GLU A 93 9.84 -13.76 10.36
C GLU A 93 11.28 -14.25 10.56
N GLY A 94 12.24 -13.33 10.74
CA GLY A 94 13.65 -13.63 11.04
C GLY A 94 14.57 -13.69 9.81
N GLU A 95 14.08 -13.31 8.63
CA GLU A 95 14.96 -13.20 7.46
C GLU A 95 15.97 -12.05 7.65
N SER A 96 17.18 -12.24 7.13
CA SER A 96 18.19 -11.19 7.09
C SER A 96 17.87 -10.13 6.02
N GLU A 97 18.42 -8.92 6.18
CA GLU A 97 18.31 -7.87 5.14
C GLU A 97 18.79 -8.33 3.77
N GLN A 98 19.82 -9.19 3.75
CA GLN A 98 20.38 -9.76 2.52
C GLN A 98 19.38 -10.69 1.82
N GLU A 99 18.63 -11.49 2.58
CA GLU A 99 17.58 -12.36 2.06
C GLU A 99 16.40 -11.54 1.54
N VAL A 100 15.99 -10.50 2.27
CA VAL A 100 14.97 -9.55 1.85
C VAL A 100 15.40 -8.82 0.56
N ASP A 101 16.65 -8.33 0.45
CA ASP A 101 17.17 -7.74 -0.79
C ASP A 101 17.13 -8.72 -1.96
N LYS A 102 17.56 -9.97 -1.71
CA LYS A 102 17.55 -11.04 -2.70
C LYS A 102 16.13 -11.37 -3.16
N MET A 103 15.17 -11.43 -2.25
CA MET A 103 13.74 -11.64 -2.54
C MET A 103 13.20 -10.50 -3.41
N LEU A 104 13.35 -9.25 -2.97
CA LEU A 104 12.89 -8.07 -3.70
C LEU A 104 13.49 -7.99 -5.11
N ARG A 105 14.77 -8.35 -5.25
CA ARG A 105 15.47 -8.37 -6.54
C ARG A 105 15.02 -9.50 -7.44
N LYS A 106 15.02 -10.74 -6.94
CA LYS A 106 14.83 -11.95 -7.78
C LYS A 106 13.36 -12.25 -8.06
N GLU A 107 12.48 -12.00 -7.11
CA GLU A 107 11.06 -12.30 -7.27
C GLU A 107 10.27 -11.12 -7.83
N PHE A 108 10.63 -9.90 -7.42
CA PHE A 108 9.88 -8.70 -7.77
C PHE A 108 10.60 -7.74 -8.73
N TYR A 109 11.88 -7.98 -9.05
CA TYR A 109 12.67 -7.13 -9.96
C TYR A 109 12.77 -5.66 -9.52
N VAL A 110 12.68 -5.40 -8.24
CA VAL A 110 12.79 -4.05 -7.67
C VAL A 110 14.21 -3.50 -7.87
N THR A 111 14.33 -2.25 -8.29
CA THR A 111 15.64 -1.60 -8.54
C THR A 111 16.40 -1.40 -7.23
N THR A 112 17.74 -1.32 -7.32
CA THR A 112 18.62 -1.18 -6.15
C THR A 112 18.25 0.01 -5.24
N PRO A 113 18.01 1.23 -5.75
CA PRO A 113 17.63 2.36 -4.89
C PRO A 113 16.34 2.08 -4.12
N ARG A 114 15.34 1.45 -4.76
CA ARG A 114 14.06 1.14 -4.14
C ARG A 114 14.15 0.02 -3.13
N ARG A 115 15.01 -0.98 -3.36
CA ARG A 115 15.25 -2.05 -2.37
C ARG A 115 15.88 -1.49 -1.09
N LYS A 116 16.93 -0.68 -1.22
CA LYS A 116 17.60 -0.03 -0.08
C LYS A 116 16.58 0.79 0.74
N MET A 117 15.84 1.67 0.08
CA MET A 117 14.82 2.49 0.73
C MET A 117 13.73 1.63 1.40
N CYS A 118 13.33 0.53 0.77
CA CYS A 118 12.31 -0.37 1.32
C CYS A 118 12.78 -1.06 2.60
N ILE A 119 14.03 -1.54 2.63
CA ILE A 119 14.63 -2.20 3.79
C ILE A 119 14.86 -1.19 4.91
N GLU A 120 15.37 0.00 4.60
CA GLU A 120 15.56 1.07 5.57
C GLU A 120 14.25 1.48 6.25
N ALA A 121 13.20 1.71 5.45
CA ALA A 121 11.87 2.03 5.99
C ALA A 121 11.29 0.88 6.83
N ALA A 122 11.55 -0.38 6.45
CA ALA A 122 11.15 -1.53 7.25
C ALA A 122 11.88 -1.58 8.60
N ASN A 123 13.19 -1.32 8.62
CA ASN A 123 13.99 -1.26 9.86
C ASN A 123 13.52 -0.15 10.79
N GLN A 124 13.21 1.04 10.25
CA GLN A 124 12.64 2.14 11.05
C GLN A 124 11.28 1.76 11.65
N THR A 125 10.44 1.09 10.87
CA THR A 125 9.16 0.55 11.37
C THR A 125 9.37 -0.43 12.52
N LEU A 126 10.32 -1.36 12.38
CA LEU A 126 10.63 -2.34 13.43
C LEU A 126 11.23 -1.69 14.67
N ALA A 127 12.09 -0.69 14.50
CA ALA A 127 12.65 0.08 15.61
C ALA A 127 11.56 0.83 16.39
N ALA A 128 10.61 1.45 15.68
CA ALA A 128 9.46 2.09 16.31
C ALA A 128 8.58 1.08 17.07
N MET A 129 8.31 -0.09 16.47
CA MET A 129 7.51 -1.14 17.10
C MET A 129 8.13 -1.70 18.39
N LYS A 130 9.46 -1.80 18.47
CA LYS A 130 10.16 -2.28 19.68
C LYS A 130 9.95 -1.37 20.89
N ASN A 131 9.64 -0.10 20.68
CA ASN A 131 9.45 0.91 21.70
C ASN A 131 7.99 1.08 22.13
N LEU A 132 7.08 0.24 21.62
CA LEU A 132 5.67 0.28 21.99
C LEU A 132 5.44 -0.47 23.31
N ALA A 133 4.71 0.16 24.22
CA ALA A 133 4.22 -0.46 25.45
C ALA A 133 2.81 -1.06 25.24
N PRO A 134 2.35 -1.98 26.11
CA PRO A 134 1.04 -2.65 25.95
C PRO A 134 -0.17 -1.70 25.91
N ARG A 135 -0.02 -0.46 26.39
CA ARG A 135 -1.09 0.54 26.38
C ARG A 135 -0.82 1.72 25.46
N ASP A 136 0.13 1.59 24.56
CA ASP A 136 0.37 2.57 23.51
C ASP A 136 -0.58 2.35 22.33
N LEU A 137 -1.09 3.45 21.78
CA LEU A 137 -1.96 3.43 20.61
C LEU A 137 -1.57 4.52 19.60
N SER A 138 -2.07 4.37 18.40
CA SER A 138 -1.98 5.36 17.33
C SER A 138 -3.35 5.98 17.08
N VAL A 139 -3.41 7.29 16.96
CA VAL A 139 -4.63 8.03 16.60
C VAL A 139 -4.54 8.44 15.13
N TYR A 140 -5.60 8.17 14.39
CA TYR A 140 -5.76 8.64 13.02
C TYR A 140 -6.95 9.58 12.93
N ILE A 141 -6.71 10.81 12.48
CA ILE A 141 -7.76 11.82 12.25
C ILE A 141 -8.02 11.90 10.74
N GLY A 142 -9.22 11.53 10.32
CA GLY A 142 -9.61 11.52 8.92
C GLY A 142 -10.27 12.81 8.48
N ILE A 143 -9.82 13.44 7.40
CA ILE A 143 -10.51 14.56 6.74
C ILE A 143 -10.95 14.08 5.35
N PRO A 144 -12.19 13.59 5.17
CA PRO A 144 -12.62 12.90 3.95
C PRO A 144 -13.04 13.87 2.83
N PHE A 145 -12.48 15.07 2.78
CA PHE A 145 -12.78 16.08 1.76
C PHE A 145 -11.58 16.34 0.87
N CYS A 146 -11.84 16.53 -0.42
CA CYS A 146 -10.82 16.88 -1.41
C CYS A 146 -11.27 18.02 -2.32
N PRO A 147 -10.39 18.96 -2.68
CA PRO A 147 -10.69 20.00 -3.68
C PRO A 147 -10.83 19.38 -5.08
N THR A 148 -10.05 18.35 -5.37
CA THR A 148 -10.05 17.61 -6.64
C THR A 148 -9.89 16.13 -6.40
N ARG A 149 -10.32 15.30 -7.36
CA ARG A 149 -10.11 13.86 -7.28
C ARG A 149 -8.90 13.43 -8.11
N CYS A 150 -7.87 12.93 -7.47
CA CYS A 150 -6.71 12.36 -8.16
C CYS A 150 -7.10 11.12 -8.96
N ALA A 151 -6.60 10.99 -10.20
CA ALA A 151 -6.93 9.88 -11.11
C ALA A 151 -6.59 8.49 -10.55
N TYR A 152 -5.63 8.41 -9.64
CA TYR A 152 -5.17 7.16 -9.00
C TYR A 152 -5.77 6.92 -7.60
N CYS A 153 -6.64 7.83 -7.10
CA CYS A 153 -7.10 7.76 -5.71
C CYS A 153 -8.17 6.69 -5.52
N SER A 154 -7.93 5.78 -4.57
CA SER A 154 -8.87 4.75 -4.13
C SER A 154 -9.54 5.06 -2.79
N PHE A 155 -9.19 6.19 -2.15
CA PHE A 155 -9.80 6.57 -0.88
C PHE A 155 -11.24 7.06 -1.06
N VAL A 156 -12.04 6.80 -0.02
CA VAL A 156 -13.37 7.40 0.09
C VAL A 156 -13.18 8.87 0.45
N SER A 157 -13.50 9.76 -0.49
CA SER A 157 -13.43 11.20 -0.28
C SER A 157 -14.57 11.91 -0.99
N GLN A 158 -15.01 13.03 -0.41
CA GLN A 158 -16.06 13.88 -0.94
C GLN A 158 -15.44 15.11 -1.61
N SER A 159 -15.99 15.48 -2.78
CA SER A 159 -15.60 16.73 -3.44
C SER A 159 -16.17 17.91 -2.64
N ILE A 160 -15.33 18.91 -2.30
CA ILE A 160 -15.81 20.15 -1.67
C ILE A 160 -16.68 20.98 -2.60
N GLU A 161 -16.55 20.84 -3.91
CA GLU A 161 -17.43 21.50 -4.88
C GLU A 161 -18.90 21.07 -4.70
N LYS A 162 -19.13 19.76 -4.38
CA LYS A 162 -20.47 19.20 -4.23
C LYS A 162 -20.94 19.16 -2.78
N PHE A 163 -20.03 19.00 -1.84
CA PHE A 163 -20.31 18.70 -0.44
C PHE A 163 -19.61 19.66 0.53
N GLY A 164 -19.18 20.82 0.06
CA GLY A 164 -18.49 21.83 0.88
C GLY A 164 -19.31 22.28 2.10
N ASP A 165 -20.61 22.32 1.96
CA ASP A 165 -21.54 22.69 3.05
C ASP A 165 -21.50 21.70 4.23
N LEU A 166 -21.04 20.47 3.98
CA LEU A 166 -20.90 19.44 5.02
C LEU A 166 -19.56 19.55 5.78
N LEU A 167 -18.61 20.34 5.30
CA LEU A 167 -17.28 20.44 5.91
C LEU A 167 -17.34 21.02 7.33
N ALA A 168 -18.09 22.11 7.54
CA ALA A 168 -18.23 22.73 8.86
C ALA A 168 -18.97 21.82 9.85
N PRO A 169 -20.15 21.26 9.53
CA PRO A 169 -20.82 20.30 10.40
C PRO A 169 -19.98 19.05 10.69
N TYR A 170 -19.21 18.57 9.70
CA TYR A 170 -18.27 17.45 9.91
C TYR A 170 -17.21 17.80 10.95
N LEU A 171 -16.60 18.97 10.84
CA LEU A 171 -15.59 19.44 11.81
C LEU A 171 -16.15 19.55 13.22
N ASP A 172 -17.39 20.03 13.38
CA ASP A 172 -18.07 20.09 14.67
C ASP A 172 -18.27 18.72 15.32
N VAL A 173 -18.64 17.72 14.49
CA VAL A 173 -18.78 16.34 14.97
C VAL A 173 -17.42 15.74 15.31
N LEU A 174 -16.39 15.94 14.46
CA LEU A 174 -15.04 15.46 14.68
C LEU A 174 -14.45 16.01 15.99
N ILE A 175 -14.65 17.28 16.29
CA ILE A 175 -14.18 17.88 17.54
C ILE A 175 -14.85 17.22 18.75
N ARG A 176 -16.16 17.00 18.70
CA ARG A 176 -16.87 16.26 19.78
C ARG A 176 -16.37 14.82 19.93
N GLU A 177 -16.01 14.17 18.83
CA GLU A 177 -15.43 12.83 18.87
C GLU A 177 -14.02 12.86 19.52
N ILE A 178 -13.22 13.89 19.26
CA ILE A 178 -11.91 14.12 19.90
C ILE A 178 -12.08 14.32 21.40
N GLU A 179 -13.01 15.19 21.83
CA GLU A 179 -13.32 15.44 23.23
C GLU A 179 -13.73 14.15 23.97
N TYR A 180 -14.66 13.40 23.37
CA TYR A 180 -15.12 12.12 23.94
C TYR A 180 -13.98 11.10 24.02
N THR A 181 -13.21 10.96 22.95
CA THR A 181 -12.09 10.01 22.85
C THR A 181 -11.00 10.37 23.86
N GLY A 182 -10.65 11.65 23.98
CA GLY A 182 -9.65 12.12 24.94
C GLY A 182 -10.04 11.78 26.38
N LYS A 183 -11.28 12.04 26.76
CA LYS A 183 -11.82 11.64 28.07
C LYS A 183 -11.69 10.12 28.30
N LYS A 184 -12.06 9.29 27.30
CA LYS A 184 -11.96 7.83 27.42
C LYS A 184 -10.52 7.33 27.51
N LEU A 185 -9.60 7.95 26.80
CA LEU A 185 -8.18 7.62 26.89
C LEU A 185 -7.61 7.94 28.27
N ALA A 186 -7.96 9.11 28.82
CA ALA A 186 -7.54 9.50 30.18
C ALA A 186 -8.07 8.54 31.25
N GLU A 187 -9.36 8.12 31.15
CA GLU A 187 -9.99 7.18 32.07
C GLU A 187 -9.37 5.77 32.02
N SER A 188 -8.91 5.34 30.84
CA SER A 188 -8.45 3.96 30.58
C SER A 188 -6.93 3.78 30.74
N GLY A 189 -6.16 4.86 30.89
CA GLY A 189 -4.70 4.83 30.99
C GLY A 189 -4.00 4.38 29.71
N TRP A 190 -4.60 4.62 28.54
CA TRP A 190 -3.96 4.48 27.26
C TRP A 190 -3.16 5.72 26.89
N HIS A 191 -2.07 5.54 26.16
CA HIS A 191 -1.15 6.61 25.77
C HIS A 191 -1.09 6.74 24.26
N ILE A 192 -1.21 7.96 23.75
CA ILE A 192 -1.04 8.24 22.33
C ILE A 192 0.45 8.24 22.01
N ARG A 193 0.86 7.31 21.15
CA ARG A 193 2.24 7.16 20.71
C ARG A 193 2.51 7.84 19.38
N THR A 194 1.52 7.81 18.49
CA THR A 194 1.55 8.54 17.22
C THR A 194 0.17 9.14 16.93
N LEU A 195 0.17 10.32 16.31
CA LEU A 195 -1.03 10.97 15.82
C LEU A 195 -0.83 11.36 14.37
N TYR A 196 -1.70 10.89 13.50
CA TYR A 196 -1.61 11.15 12.07
C TYR A 196 -2.93 11.71 11.53
N MET A 197 -2.83 12.78 10.77
CA MET A 197 -3.96 13.38 10.07
C MET A 197 -3.91 13.07 8.57
N GLY A 198 -4.99 12.53 8.03
CA GLY A 198 -5.02 12.10 6.64
C GLY A 198 -6.43 11.97 6.08
N GLY A 199 -6.64 11.06 5.14
CA GLY A 199 -7.92 10.81 4.48
C GLY A 199 -7.96 11.33 3.06
N GLY A 200 -8.78 12.33 2.77
CA GLY A 200 -8.81 13.06 1.52
C GLY A 200 -7.64 14.05 1.44
N THR A 201 -7.91 15.29 1.77
CA THR A 201 -6.91 16.36 1.78
C THR A 201 -7.11 17.21 3.04
N PRO A 202 -6.37 16.98 4.14
CA PRO A 202 -6.54 17.74 5.38
C PRO A 202 -6.43 19.26 5.22
N THR A 203 -5.57 19.72 4.31
CA THR A 203 -5.42 21.16 3.97
C THR A 203 -6.60 21.75 3.17
N THR A 204 -7.67 20.98 2.99
CA THR A 204 -8.98 21.49 2.54
C THR A 204 -9.63 22.37 3.61
N LEU A 205 -9.31 22.13 4.90
CA LEU A 205 -9.70 22.99 5.99
C LEU A 205 -9.07 24.38 5.82
N SER A 206 -9.85 25.42 6.03
CA SER A 206 -9.32 26.78 6.12
C SER A 206 -8.41 26.95 7.34
N SER A 207 -7.56 27.98 7.37
CA SER A 207 -6.66 28.22 8.49
C SER A 207 -7.40 28.33 9.84
N PRO A 208 -8.54 29.04 9.96
CA PRO A 208 -9.32 29.03 11.20
C PRO A 208 -9.87 27.66 11.58
N GLN A 209 -10.33 26.88 10.61
CA GLN A 209 -10.83 25.52 10.85
C GLN A 209 -9.72 24.58 11.31
N MET A 210 -8.57 24.67 10.68
CA MET A 210 -7.40 23.87 11.07
C MET A 210 -6.91 24.26 12.48
N ALA A 211 -6.83 25.56 12.79
CA ALA A 211 -6.45 26.03 14.12
C ALA A 211 -7.42 25.52 15.19
N ARG A 212 -8.73 25.57 14.94
CA ARG A 212 -9.76 25.02 15.82
C ARG A 212 -9.60 23.51 16.06
N LEU A 213 -9.31 22.75 15.02
CA LEU A 213 -9.07 21.30 15.11
C LEU A 213 -7.82 21.01 15.94
N LEU A 214 -6.70 21.68 15.66
CA LEU A 214 -5.45 21.51 16.38
C LEU A 214 -5.59 21.89 17.86
N GLN A 215 -6.33 22.96 18.17
CA GLN A 215 -6.63 23.35 19.54
C GLN A 215 -7.43 22.25 20.26
N ALA A 216 -8.47 21.70 19.64
CA ALA A 216 -9.24 20.61 20.22
C ALA A 216 -8.37 19.36 20.50
N ILE A 217 -7.42 19.04 19.62
CA ILE A 217 -6.47 17.96 19.83
C ILE A 217 -5.59 18.24 21.05
N GLN A 218 -5.02 19.44 21.15
CA GLN A 218 -4.13 19.84 22.24
C GLN A 218 -4.85 19.86 23.60
N ASP A 219 -6.10 20.28 23.62
CA ASP A 219 -6.89 20.40 24.84
C ASP A 219 -7.37 19.04 25.40
N ASN A 220 -7.51 18.05 24.51
CA ASN A 220 -8.16 16.78 24.87
C ASN A 220 -7.24 15.56 24.83
N PHE A 221 -6.11 15.61 24.13
CA PHE A 221 -5.18 14.50 24.05
C PHE A 221 -3.89 14.78 24.83
N ASP A 222 -3.52 13.85 25.71
CA ASP A 222 -2.17 13.84 26.29
C ASP A 222 -1.16 13.37 25.25
N LEU A 223 -0.44 14.32 24.67
CA LEU A 223 0.61 14.09 23.68
C LEU A 223 2.03 14.05 24.29
N SER A 224 2.16 14.04 25.63
CA SER A 224 3.46 14.05 26.31
C SER A 224 4.36 12.87 25.94
N ARG A 225 3.76 11.73 25.55
CA ARG A 225 4.45 10.52 25.10
C ARG A 225 4.38 10.30 23.60
N CYS A 226 3.82 11.24 22.86
CA CYS A 226 3.70 11.15 21.40
C CYS A 226 5.08 11.34 20.74
N LEU A 227 5.46 10.42 19.87
CA LEU A 227 6.74 10.45 19.15
C LEU A 227 6.61 11.12 17.76
N GLU A 228 5.44 11.03 17.13
CA GLU A 228 5.22 11.51 15.78
C GLU A 228 3.77 12.01 15.61
#